data_0983dc58f49396a8828b9cce1aac9b61
#
_entry.id   0983dc58f49396a8828b9cce1aac9b61
#
_cell.length_a   1.000
_cell.length_b   1.000
_cell.length_c   1.000
_cell.angle_alpha   90.00
_cell.angle_beta   90.00
_cell.angle_gamma   90.00
#
_symmetry.space_group_name_H-M   'P 1'
#
loop_
_entity.id
_entity.type
_entity.pdbx_description
1 polymer ?
#
loop_
_entity_poly.entity_id
_entity_poly.type
_entity_poly.pdbx_seq_one_letter_code
_entity_poly.pdbx_strand_id
1 'polypeptide(L)'
;SRGKWRNSVETFITGPRMIPQIVFVLALLVYFERLGIAETFVGLVIAHLVISIPFAFRTVMVSVASVDRRLEWSSAILGANPVSTFFRIVVPQIKTGMIAAFIFTFILSFNNVTMALFLSGIGERTLPVEMFQRMYVGGMTPVIPAISFLLAIVGIIAFIILDRTIGVYKYLAGRD
;
A
#
# COMPACT_ATOMS: atom_id res chain seq x y z
N SER A 1 18.35 -18.09 15.58
CA SER A 1 18.39 -17.97 14.10
C SER A 1 17.15 -17.25 13.50
N ARG A 2 15.97 -17.26 14.17
CA ARG A 2 14.74 -16.59 13.68
C ARG A 2 14.88 -15.05 13.52
N GLY A 3 15.71 -14.39 14.35
CA GLY A 3 15.93 -12.94 14.27
C GLY A 3 16.72 -12.48 13.04
N LYS A 4 17.72 -13.24 12.63
CA LYS A 4 18.57 -12.88 11.46
C LYS A 4 17.81 -12.97 10.13
N TRP A 5 16.99 -14.00 9.97
CA TRP A 5 16.14 -14.16 8.78
C TRP A 5 15.10 -13.02 8.66
N ARG A 6 14.46 -12.65 9.76
CA ARG A 6 13.51 -11.54 9.78
C ARG A 6 14.16 -10.22 9.38
N ASN A 7 15.32 -9.91 9.95
CA ASN A 7 16.06 -8.69 9.61
C ASN A 7 16.51 -8.69 8.14
N SER A 8 16.97 -9.81 7.59
CA SER A 8 17.36 -9.90 6.17
C SER A 8 16.15 -9.69 5.24
N VAL A 9 15.00 -10.30 5.55
CA VAL A 9 13.76 -10.11 4.80
C VAL A 9 13.28 -8.67 4.89
N GLU A 10 13.29 -8.07 6.08
CA GLU A 10 12.94 -6.66 6.26
C GLU A 10 13.87 -5.73 5.47
N THR A 11 15.17 -5.97 5.49
CA THR A 11 16.15 -5.17 4.74
C THR A 11 15.94 -5.31 3.23
N PHE A 12 15.73 -6.52 2.73
CA PHE A 12 15.49 -6.77 1.31
C PHE A 12 14.19 -6.10 0.83
N ILE A 13 13.10 -6.22 1.59
CA ILE A 13 11.80 -5.62 1.27
C ILE A 13 11.85 -4.08 1.34
N THR A 14 12.68 -3.50 2.23
CA THR A 14 12.75 -2.04 2.41
C THR A 14 13.85 -1.36 1.62
N GLY A 15 14.81 -2.12 1.10
CA GLY A 15 15.95 -1.62 0.31
C GLY A 15 15.57 -0.70 -0.84
N PRO A 16 14.58 -1.03 -1.67
CA PRO A 16 14.16 -0.18 -2.80
C PRO A 16 13.75 1.26 -2.40
N ARG A 17 13.33 1.47 -1.16
CA ARG A 17 12.94 2.82 -0.67
C ARG A 17 14.12 3.75 -0.39
N MET A 18 15.35 3.24 -0.31
CA MET A 18 16.57 4.04 -0.12
C MET A 18 17.07 4.61 -1.46
N ILE A 19 16.58 4.11 -2.57
CA ILE A 19 16.91 4.60 -3.91
C ILE A 19 16.00 5.79 -4.23
N PRO A 20 16.52 6.91 -4.81
CA PRO A 20 15.68 7.98 -5.31
C PRO A 20 14.60 7.42 -6.24
N GLN A 21 13.35 7.79 -5.99
CA GLN A 21 12.20 7.18 -6.66
C GLN A 21 12.30 7.22 -8.18
N ILE A 22 12.77 8.33 -8.74
CA ILE A 22 12.91 8.46 -10.20
C ILE A 22 13.91 7.45 -10.78
N VAL A 23 15.02 7.18 -10.07
CA VAL A 23 16.03 6.20 -10.51
C VAL A 23 15.42 4.79 -10.50
N PHE A 24 14.65 4.49 -9.47
CA PHE A 24 13.94 3.20 -9.34
C PHE A 24 12.91 3.01 -10.47
N VAL A 25 12.13 4.06 -10.78
CA VAL A 25 11.13 4.02 -11.85
C VAL A 25 11.77 3.82 -13.23
N LEU A 26 12.86 4.54 -13.51
CA LEU A 26 13.59 4.39 -14.76
C LEU A 26 14.21 3.00 -14.91
N ALA A 27 14.74 2.44 -13.83
CA ALA A 27 15.24 1.06 -13.84
C ALA A 27 14.12 0.04 -14.11
N LEU A 28 12.93 0.24 -13.51
CA LEU A 28 11.77 -0.59 -13.80
C LEU A 28 11.30 -0.45 -15.25
N LEU A 29 11.28 0.77 -15.80
CA LEU A 29 10.90 1.01 -17.20
C LEU A 29 11.79 0.19 -18.14
N VAL A 30 13.12 0.31 -18.02
CA VAL A 30 14.09 -0.45 -18.84
C VAL A 30 13.91 -1.96 -18.67
N TYR A 31 13.62 -2.41 -17.46
CA TYR A 31 13.39 -3.83 -17.19
C TYR A 31 12.07 -4.32 -17.83
N PHE A 32 11.00 -3.53 -17.73
CA PHE A 32 9.70 -3.84 -18.31
C PHE A 32 9.70 -3.80 -19.84
N GLU A 33 10.52 -2.93 -20.46
CA GLU A 33 10.75 -2.96 -21.90
C GLU A 33 11.31 -4.31 -22.35
N ARG A 34 12.31 -4.84 -21.61
CA ARG A 34 12.88 -6.17 -21.91
C ARG A 34 11.90 -7.31 -21.74
N LEU A 35 10.91 -7.17 -20.85
CA LEU A 35 9.86 -8.13 -20.64
C LEU A 35 8.66 -7.96 -21.58
N GLY A 36 8.62 -6.88 -22.38
CA GLY A 36 7.49 -6.58 -23.26
C GLY A 36 6.21 -6.13 -22.51
N ILE A 37 6.34 -5.64 -21.27
CA ILE A 37 5.23 -5.16 -20.45
C ILE A 37 5.31 -3.67 -20.10
N ALA A 38 6.31 -2.95 -20.63
CA ALA A 38 6.40 -1.50 -20.50
C ALA A 38 5.17 -0.84 -21.15
N GLU A 39 4.76 0.29 -20.58
CA GLU A 39 3.62 1.09 -21.07
C GLU A 39 2.31 0.31 -21.20
N THR A 40 2.15 -0.76 -20.43
CA THR A 40 0.92 -1.56 -20.36
C THR A 40 0.26 -1.41 -18.99
N PHE A 41 -1.06 -1.63 -18.93
CA PHE A 41 -1.80 -1.68 -17.67
C PHE A 41 -1.20 -2.70 -16.70
N VAL A 42 -0.78 -3.87 -17.19
CA VAL A 42 -0.16 -4.93 -16.37
C VAL A 42 1.16 -4.45 -15.77
N GLY A 43 2.03 -3.84 -16.59
CA GLY A 43 3.30 -3.26 -16.10
C GLY A 43 3.07 -2.19 -15.04
N LEU A 44 2.10 -1.29 -15.27
CA LEU A 44 1.73 -0.25 -14.31
C LEU A 44 1.27 -0.86 -12.98
N VAL A 45 0.38 -1.85 -13.00
CA VAL A 45 -0.09 -2.54 -11.79
C VAL A 45 1.05 -3.21 -11.04
N ILE A 46 1.93 -3.93 -11.74
CA ILE A 46 3.10 -4.58 -11.12
C ILE A 46 4.02 -3.54 -10.47
N ALA A 47 4.29 -2.43 -11.14
CA ALA A 47 5.13 -1.36 -10.59
C ALA A 47 4.55 -0.80 -9.27
N HIS A 48 3.24 -0.52 -9.25
CA HIS A 48 2.55 -0.06 -8.04
C HIS A 48 2.57 -1.11 -6.93
N LEU A 49 2.43 -2.40 -7.24
CA LEU A 49 2.56 -3.49 -6.27
C LEU A 49 3.98 -3.54 -5.67
N VAL A 50 5.02 -3.41 -6.48
CA VAL A 50 6.42 -3.47 -6.02
C VAL A 50 6.71 -2.41 -4.95
N ILE A 51 6.22 -1.18 -5.10
CA ILE A 51 6.40 -0.13 -4.07
C ILE A 51 5.45 -0.26 -2.89
N SER A 52 4.30 -0.86 -3.10
CA SER A 52 3.22 -0.97 -2.12
C SER A 52 3.42 -2.13 -1.14
N ILE A 53 3.92 -3.28 -1.62
CA ILE A 53 4.14 -4.49 -0.82
C ILE A 53 5.00 -4.23 0.42
N PRO A 54 6.15 -3.53 0.35
CA PRO A 54 6.97 -3.25 1.54
C PRO A 54 6.22 -2.49 2.62
N PHE A 55 5.38 -1.55 2.20
CA PHE A 55 4.59 -0.74 3.12
C PHE A 55 3.46 -1.54 3.77
N ALA A 56 2.71 -2.29 2.95
CA ALA A 56 1.66 -3.18 3.41
C ALA A 56 2.21 -4.22 4.40
N PHE A 57 3.33 -4.85 4.04
CA PHE A 57 4.00 -5.84 4.88
C PHE A 57 4.34 -5.27 6.27
N ARG A 58 4.99 -4.09 6.33
CA ARG A 58 5.33 -3.46 7.60
C ARG A 58 4.11 -3.15 8.45
N THR A 59 3.07 -2.58 7.85
CA THR A 59 1.84 -2.21 8.57
C THR A 59 1.15 -3.45 9.15
N VAL A 60 1.05 -4.53 8.38
CA VAL A 60 0.49 -5.80 8.85
C VAL A 60 1.37 -6.42 9.94
N MET A 61 2.71 -6.37 9.80
CA MET A 61 3.64 -6.92 10.80
C MET A 61 3.52 -6.23 12.17
N VAL A 62 3.23 -4.92 12.20
CA VAL A 62 2.94 -4.21 13.47
C VAL A 62 1.71 -4.81 14.13
N SER A 63 0.65 -5.07 13.37
CA SER A 63 -0.56 -5.71 13.91
C SER A 63 -0.33 -7.14 14.37
N VAL A 64 0.47 -7.91 13.64
CA VAL A 64 0.85 -9.27 14.04
C VAL A 64 1.65 -9.26 15.34
N ALA A 65 2.50 -8.24 15.54
CA ALA A 65 3.28 -8.11 16.77
C ALA A 65 2.43 -7.80 18.01
N SER A 66 1.22 -7.24 17.83
CA SER A 66 0.28 -6.93 18.91
C SER A 66 -0.64 -8.10 19.28
N VAL A 67 -0.62 -9.22 18.55
CA VAL A 67 -1.44 -10.41 18.84
C VAL A 67 -1.01 -11.02 20.16
N ASP A 68 -2.01 -11.29 21.02
CA ASP A 68 -1.77 -12.02 22.28
C ASP A 68 -1.49 -13.50 22.01
N ARG A 69 -0.22 -13.87 22.20
CA ARG A 69 0.24 -15.26 22.01
C ARG A 69 -0.40 -16.25 22.97
N ARG A 70 -0.97 -15.79 24.08
CA ARG A 70 -1.66 -16.67 25.04
C ARG A 70 -2.87 -17.33 24.39
N LEU A 71 -3.56 -16.62 23.49
CA LEU A 71 -4.69 -17.18 22.75
C LEU A 71 -4.26 -18.29 21.78
N GLU A 72 -3.10 -18.13 21.15
CA GLU A 72 -2.52 -19.17 20.29
C GLU A 72 -2.17 -20.44 21.12
N TRP A 73 -1.54 -20.25 22.27
CA TRP A 73 -1.19 -21.36 23.15
C TRP A 73 -2.43 -22.05 23.74
N SER A 74 -3.43 -21.29 24.17
CA SER A 74 -4.69 -21.85 24.68
C SER A 74 -5.40 -22.68 23.61
N SER A 75 -5.41 -22.23 22.36
CA SER A 75 -6.00 -22.98 21.26
C SER A 75 -5.25 -24.29 20.97
N ALA A 76 -3.92 -24.27 21.06
CA ALA A 76 -3.11 -25.47 20.88
C ALA A 76 -3.36 -26.51 21.98
N ILE A 77 -3.54 -26.07 23.24
CA ILE A 77 -3.90 -26.95 24.37
C ILE A 77 -5.27 -27.60 24.13
N LEU A 78 -6.21 -26.88 23.52
CA LEU A 78 -7.54 -27.40 23.16
C LEU A 78 -7.53 -28.27 21.89
N GLY A 79 -6.35 -28.60 21.33
CA GLY A 79 -6.21 -29.47 20.16
C GLY A 79 -6.46 -28.82 18.82
N ALA A 80 -6.55 -27.50 18.75
CA ALA A 80 -6.69 -26.81 17.47
C ALA A 80 -5.40 -26.93 16.64
N ASN A 81 -5.56 -27.19 15.32
CA ASN A 81 -4.41 -27.19 14.43
C ASN A 81 -3.93 -25.74 14.13
N PRO A 82 -2.65 -25.55 13.75
CA PRO A 82 -2.10 -24.21 13.50
C PRO A 82 -2.84 -23.39 12.46
N VAL A 83 -3.38 -24.03 11.40
CA VAL A 83 -4.14 -23.36 10.35
C VAL A 83 -5.46 -22.83 10.91
N SER A 84 -6.17 -23.63 11.69
CA SER A 84 -7.41 -23.22 12.37
C SER A 84 -7.16 -22.06 13.33
N THR A 85 -6.09 -22.13 14.13
CA THR A 85 -5.65 -21.07 15.04
C THR A 85 -5.36 -19.77 14.27
N PHE A 86 -4.64 -19.86 13.17
CA PHE A 86 -4.33 -18.69 12.34
C PHE A 86 -5.62 -18.01 11.84
N PHE A 87 -6.52 -18.72 11.19
CA PHE A 87 -7.72 -18.10 10.60
C PHE A 87 -8.77 -17.71 11.63
N ARG A 88 -8.90 -18.43 12.76
CA ARG A 88 -9.95 -18.17 13.77
C ARG A 88 -9.51 -17.25 14.90
N ILE A 89 -8.21 -17.12 15.16
CA ILE A 89 -7.69 -16.33 16.27
C ILE A 89 -6.83 -15.19 15.78
N VAL A 90 -5.79 -15.46 14.96
CA VAL A 90 -4.82 -14.44 14.55
C VAL A 90 -5.44 -13.47 13.54
N VAL A 91 -6.03 -13.97 12.45
CA VAL A 91 -6.61 -13.12 11.39
C VAL A 91 -7.67 -12.14 11.91
N PRO A 92 -8.63 -12.54 12.76
CA PRO A 92 -9.59 -11.60 13.34
C PRO A 92 -8.95 -10.49 14.17
N GLN A 93 -7.89 -10.79 14.92
CA GLN A 93 -7.19 -9.79 15.73
C GLN A 93 -6.42 -8.77 14.88
N ILE A 94 -5.81 -9.19 13.77
CA ILE A 94 -5.06 -8.31 12.88
C ILE A 94 -5.92 -7.65 11.80
N LYS A 95 -7.23 -7.93 11.76
CA LYS A 95 -8.15 -7.43 10.72
C LYS A 95 -8.08 -5.92 10.56
N THR A 96 -8.11 -5.18 11.67
CA THR A 96 -8.01 -3.71 11.66
C THR A 96 -6.70 -3.24 11.02
N GLY A 97 -5.58 -3.87 11.37
CA GLY A 97 -4.29 -3.55 10.76
C GLY A 97 -4.19 -3.93 9.28
N MET A 98 -4.83 -5.01 8.86
CA MET A 98 -4.91 -5.37 7.44
C MET A 98 -5.69 -4.33 6.64
N ILE A 99 -6.80 -3.85 7.18
CA ILE A 99 -7.60 -2.80 6.53
C ILE A 99 -6.80 -1.49 6.50
N ALA A 100 -6.16 -1.11 7.60
CA ALA A 100 -5.28 0.06 7.63
C ALA A 100 -4.14 -0.06 6.59
N ALA A 101 -3.50 -1.23 6.48
CA ALA A 101 -2.48 -1.49 5.48
C ALA A 101 -3.00 -1.30 4.05
N PHE A 102 -4.18 -1.83 3.75
CA PHE A 102 -4.82 -1.69 2.45
C PHE A 102 -5.07 -0.22 2.11
N ILE A 103 -5.63 0.56 3.03
CA ILE A 103 -5.96 1.97 2.83
C ILE A 103 -4.71 2.82 2.60
N PHE A 104 -3.72 2.69 3.49
CA PHE A 104 -2.47 3.44 3.35
C PHE A 104 -1.72 3.08 2.07
N THR A 105 -1.74 1.81 1.69
CA THR A 105 -1.13 1.33 0.45
C THR A 105 -1.88 1.87 -0.77
N PHE A 106 -3.20 1.91 -0.71
CA PHE A 106 -4.02 2.51 -1.77
C PHE A 106 -3.71 4.00 -1.93
N ILE A 107 -3.66 4.76 -0.83
CA ILE A 107 -3.31 6.19 -0.85
C ILE A 107 -1.90 6.39 -1.42
N LEU A 108 -0.93 5.57 -1.00
CA LEU A 108 0.44 5.61 -1.50
C LEU A 108 0.50 5.37 -3.01
N SER A 109 -0.23 4.37 -3.49
CA SER A 109 -0.33 4.03 -4.91
C SER A 109 -1.02 5.13 -5.71
N PHE A 110 -2.16 5.63 -5.22
CA PHE A 110 -2.93 6.68 -5.88
C PHE A 110 -2.16 7.99 -6.03
N ASN A 111 -1.41 8.39 -5.00
CA ASN A 111 -0.62 9.61 -5.01
C ASN A 111 0.72 9.48 -5.77
N ASN A 112 1.04 8.31 -6.30
CA ASN A 112 2.31 8.08 -6.97
C ASN A 112 2.29 8.49 -8.44
N VAL A 113 2.29 9.80 -8.67
CA VAL A 113 2.30 10.36 -10.03
C VAL A 113 3.56 9.96 -10.80
N THR A 114 4.71 9.89 -10.14
CA THR A 114 5.99 9.58 -10.80
C THR A 114 5.98 8.18 -11.44
N MET A 115 5.50 7.16 -10.73
CA MET A 115 5.37 5.81 -11.29
C MET A 115 4.46 5.81 -12.51
N ALA A 116 3.27 6.39 -12.35
CA ALA A 116 2.29 6.39 -13.41
C ALA A 116 2.74 7.23 -14.62
N LEU A 117 3.47 8.34 -14.40
CA LEU A 117 3.94 9.21 -15.48
C LEU A 117 4.91 8.50 -16.43
N PHE A 118 5.81 7.66 -15.89
CA PHE A 118 6.84 6.99 -16.68
C PHE A 118 6.43 5.59 -17.16
N LEU A 119 5.46 4.95 -16.51
CA LEU A 119 5.12 3.54 -16.78
C LEU A 119 3.72 3.35 -17.37
N SER A 120 2.88 4.40 -17.44
CA SER A 120 1.58 4.30 -18.12
C SER A 120 1.74 4.52 -19.62
N GLY A 121 1.07 3.67 -20.40
CA GLY A 121 1.01 3.80 -21.85
C GLY A 121 0.07 4.90 -22.35
N ILE A 122 0.12 5.12 -23.65
CA ILE A 122 -0.77 6.05 -24.35
C ILE A 122 -2.22 5.50 -24.22
N GLY A 123 -3.10 6.23 -23.53
CA GLY A 123 -4.50 5.83 -23.30
C GLY A 123 -4.77 5.16 -21.96
N GLU A 124 -3.76 4.79 -21.19
CA GLU A 124 -3.89 4.16 -19.84
C GLU A 124 -3.47 5.10 -18.71
N ARG A 125 -3.68 6.40 -18.90
CA ARG A 125 -3.26 7.41 -17.92
C ARG A 125 -4.09 7.34 -16.66
N THR A 126 -3.42 7.40 -15.52
CA THR A 126 -4.10 7.57 -14.25
C THR A 126 -4.63 8.99 -14.10
N LEU A 127 -5.68 9.16 -13.30
CA LEU A 127 -6.28 10.49 -13.07
C LEU A 127 -5.25 11.54 -12.58
N PRO A 128 -4.35 11.25 -11.62
CA PRO A 128 -3.32 12.20 -11.22
C PRO A 128 -2.37 12.58 -12.35
N VAL A 129 -2.00 11.65 -13.23
CA VAL A 129 -1.15 11.94 -14.39
C VAL A 129 -1.86 12.82 -15.40
N GLU A 130 -3.13 12.55 -15.69
CA GLU A 130 -3.93 13.37 -16.60
C GLU A 130 -4.08 14.81 -16.06
N MET A 131 -4.32 14.98 -14.77
CA MET A 131 -4.39 16.29 -14.12
C MET A 131 -3.04 17.02 -14.22
N PHE A 132 -1.94 16.31 -13.95
CA PHE A 132 -0.59 16.86 -14.04
C PHE A 132 -0.27 17.33 -15.47
N GLN A 133 -0.54 16.53 -16.48
CA GLN A 133 -0.30 16.88 -17.87
C GLN A 133 -1.15 18.06 -18.35
N ARG A 134 -2.44 18.09 -17.99
CA ARG A 134 -3.32 19.22 -18.33
C ARG A 134 -2.85 20.53 -17.72
N MET A 135 -2.33 20.49 -16.48
CA MET A 135 -1.77 21.67 -15.83
C MET A 135 -0.55 22.22 -16.58
N TYR A 136 0.32 21.34 -17.05
CA TYR A 136 1.56 21.76 -17.73
C TYR A 136 1.38 22.13 -19.20
N VAL A 137 0.50 21.45 -19.93
CA VAL A 137 0.30 21.64 -21.38
C VAL A 137 -0.84 22.62 -21.66
N GLY A 138 -1.93 22.53 -20.93
CA GLY A 138 -3.16 23.32 -21.15
C GLY A 138 -3.30 24.58 -20.28
N GLY A 139 -2.35 24.80 -19.34
CA GLY A 139 -2.47 25.86 -18.36
C GLY A 139 -3.48 25.57 -17.23
N MET A 140 -3.56 26.46 -16.26
CA MET A 140 -4.52 26.34 -15.16
C MET A 140 -5.95 26.58 -15.64
N THR A 141 -6.68 25.50 -15.88
CA THR A 141 -8.12 25.56 -16.13
C THR A 141 -8.89 25.36 -14.81
N PRO A 142 -10.08 25.93 -14.63
CA PRO A 142 -10.90 25.73 -13.42
C PRO A 142 -11.27 24.27 -13.14
N VAL A 143 -11.16 23.40 -14.13
CA VAL A 143 -11.47 21.96 -14.02
C VAL A 143 -10.49 21.24 -13.06
N ILE A 144 -9.20 21.60 -13.10
CA ILE A 144 -8.19 20.94 -12.28
C ILE A 144 -8.43 21.16 -10.77
N PRO A 145 -8.59 22.41 -10.27
CA PRO A 145 -8.90 22.60 -8.86
C PRO A 145 -10.28 22.04 -8.48
N ALA A 146 -11.27 22.01 -9.39
CA ALA A 146 -12.57 21.40 -9.12
C ALA A 146 -12.44 19.88 -8.89
N ILE A 147 -11.71 19.16 -9.74
CA ILE A 147 -11.45 17.73 -9.56
C ILE A 147 -10.64 17.50 -8.28
N SER A 148 -9.61 18.30 -8.00
CA SER A 148 -8.79 18.20 -6.78
C SER A 148 -9.66 18.37 -5.53
N PHE A 149 -10.58 19.33 -5.53
CA PHE A 149 -11.51 19.55 -4.43
C PHE A 149 -12.45 18.36 -4.22
N LEU A 150 -13.02 17.81 -5.29
CA LEU A 150 -13.87 16.62 -5.22
C LEU A 150 -13.10 15.41 -4.66
N LEU A 151 -11.87 15.19 -5.13
CA LEU A 151 -11.01 14.10 -4.61
C LEU A 151 -10.68 14.30 -3.13
N ALA A 152 -10.42 15.53 -2.70
CA ALA A 152 -10.18 15.84 -1.29
C ALA A 152 -11.42 15.52 -0.44
N ILE A 153 -12.62 15.91 -0.89
CA ILE A 153 -13.89 15.58 -0.20
C ILE A 153 -14.08 14.07 -0.11
N VAL A 154 -13.91 13.35 -1.21
CA VAL A 154 -14.03 11.88 -1.24
C VAL A 154 -13.02 11.24 -0.27
N GLY A 155 -11.77 11.72 -0.26
CA GLY A 155 -10.73 11.25 0.66
C GLY A 155 -11.09 11.50 2.13
N ILE A 156 -11.58 12.69 2.46
CA ILE A 156 -12.01 13.03 3.82
C ILE A 156 -13.20 12.16 4.25
N ILE A 157 -14.21 12.00 3.40
CA ILE A 157 -15.36 11.15 3.71
C ILE A 157 -14.94 9.70 3.91
N ALA A 158 -14.11 9.17 3.02
CA ALA A 158 -13.57 7.82 3.14
C ALA A 158 -12.80 7.66 4.46
N PHE A 159 -11.94 8.62 4.82
CA PHE A 159 -11.21 8.61 6.08
C PHE A 159 -12.13 8.62 7.30
N ILE A 160 -13.16 9.48 7.32
CA ILE A 160 -14.13 9.55 8.42
C ILE A 160 -14.91 8.24 8.57
N ILE A 161 -15.35 7.64 7.45
CA ILE A 161 -16.05 6.35 7.48
C ILE A 161 -15.13 5.27 8.07
N LEU A 162 -13.87 5.24 7.64
CA LEU A 162 -12.87 4.29 8.12
C LEU A 162 -12.56 4.48 9.60
N ASP A 163 -12.36 5.71 10.06
CA ASP A 163 -12.10 5.99 11.45
C ASP A 163 -13.27 5.57 12.36
N ARG A 164 -14.50 5.82 11.93
CA ARG A 164 -15.70 5.40 12.68
C ARG A 164 -15.93 3.88 12.71
N THR A 165 -15.58 3.17 11.62
CA THR A 165 -15.83 1.73 11.52
C THR A 165 -14.72 0.89 12.13
N ILE A 166 -13.47 1.36 12.08
CA ILE A 166 -12.28 0.57 12.41
C ILE A 166 -11.56 1.14 13.64
N GLY A 167 -11.86 2.40 14.03
CA GLY A 167 -11.15 3.07 15.11
C GLY A 167 -9.67 3.32 14.76
N VAL A 168 -9.39 3.73 13.53
CA VAL A 168 -8.02 3.96 13.04
C VAL A 168 -7.25 4.90 13.96
N TYR A 169 -7.92 5.91 14.52
CA TYR A 169 -7.33 6.83 15.47
C TYR A 169 -6.85 6.11 16.75
N LYS A 170 -7.63 5.18 17.30
CA LYS A 170 -7.25 4.39 18.49
C LYS A 170 -6.04 3.52 18.19
N TYR A 171 -6.02 2.90 17.01
CA TYR A 171 -4.91 2.07 16.56
C TYR A 171 -3.61 2.87 16.38
N LEU A 172 -3.68 4.05 15.77
CA LEU A 172 -2.51 4.92 15.55
C LEU A 172 -2.04 5.61 16.85
N ALA A 173 -2.95 5.91 17.77
CA ALA A 173 -2.64 6.55 19.05
C ALA A 173 -2.06 5.58 20.10
N GLY A 174 -2.04 4.25 19.82
CA GLY A 174 -1.53 3.24 20.76
C GLY A 174 -2.28 3.22 22.12
N ARG A 175 -3.54 3.68 22.12
CA ARG A 175 -4.40 3.66 23.31
C ARG A 175 -5.45 2.57 23.14
N ASP A 176 -5.29 1.52 23.95
CA ASP A 176 -6.35 0.54 24.25
C ASP A 176 -7.47 1.19 25.08
#